data_8ce0b3ff31eb6dd1a6ebd85a0c05d588
#
_entry.id   8ce0b3ff31eb6dd1a6ebd85a0c05d588
#
_cell.length_a   1.000
_cell.length_b   1.000
_cell.length_c   1.000
_cell.angle_alpha   90.00
_cell.angle_beta   90.00
_cell.angle_gamma   90.00
#
_symmetry.space_group_name_H-M   'P 1'
#
loop_
_entity.id
_entity.type
_entity.pdbx_description
1 polymer ?
#
loop_
_entity_poly.entity_id
_entity_poly.type
_entity_poly.pdbx_seq_one_letter_code
_entity_poly.pdbx_strand_id
1 'polypeptide(L)'
;KYFVDNLRENVKRGLRQKIRNGVWPGWAPVGYANNPKTRGIDIDSEKAPLVKKVFEMYATGEYPLNSLANWCEKKNLLTNAGNKISLSNVQHILQNPFYVGLMRYKREIFEGTHEPLISKKLFDKCQEVMEKRGKVRPDRKHDFAFLGLMKCASCGCSITAQYAKGNGGIYTYYRCTKKRGACQEKYLDERNLLEQIKNFLQKVSLSSQDTEKVLAAL
;
A
#
# COMPACT_ATOMS: atom_id res chain seq x y z
N LYS A 1 16.76 -31.91 -2.96
CA LYS A 1 15.63 -31.16 -2.32
C LYS A 1 15.85 -31.02 -0.81
N TYR A 2 16.08 -32.09 -0.05
CA TYR A 2 16.32 -32.11 1.40
C TYR A 2 17.47 -31.17 1.85
N PHE A 3 18.61 -31.12 1.14
CA PHE A 3 19.74 -30.27 1.47
C PHE A 3 19.38 -28.77 1.42
N VAL A 4 18.66 -28.34 0.39
CA VAL A 4 18.24 -26.93 0.22
C VAL A 4 17.24 -26.51 1.32
N ASP A 5 16.33 -27.43 1.68
CA ASP A 5 15.35 -27.16 2.74
C ASP A 5 16.01 -27.04 4.10
N ASN A 6 17.00 -27.91 4.40
CA ASN A 6 17.78 -27.85 5.63
C ASN A 6 18.62 -26.56 5.71
N LEU A 7 19.30 -26.20 4.61
CA LEU A 7 20.04 -24.93 4.53
C LEU A 7 19.14 -23.72 4.79
N ARG A 8 17.94 -23.70 4.19
CA ARG A 8 16.94 -22.64 4.41
C ARG A 8 16.55 -22.52 5.88
N GLU A 9 16.30 -23.64 6.55
CA GLU A 9 15.93 -23.63 7.97
C GLU A 9 17.09 -23.17 8.86
N ASN A 10 18.30 -23.58 8.58
CA ASN A 10 19.49 -23.13 9.33
C ASN A 10 19.72 -21.62 9.18
N VAL A 11 19.58 -21.08 7.96
CA VAL A 11 19.65 -19.62 7.73
C VAL A 11 18.54 -18.89 8.50
N LYS A 12 17.30 -19.38 8.47
CA LYS A 12 16.20 -18.77 9.22
C LYS A 12 16.43 -18.77 10.73
N ARG A 13 16.97 -19.88 11.27
CA ARG A 13 17.33 -19.98 12.70
C ARG A 13 18.43 -18.96 13.06
N GLY A 14 19.49 -18.86 12.26
CA GLY A 14 20.54 -17.89 12.45
C GLY A 14 20.06 -16.43 12.41
N LEU A 15 19.16 -16.08 11.47
CA LEU A 15 18.56 -14.76 11.38
C LEU A 15 17.69 -14.45 12.62
N ARG A 16 16.88 -15.41 13.07
CA ARG A 16 16.06 -15.23 14.29
C ARG A 16 16.94 -15.04 15.54
N GLN A 17 18.03 -15.79 15.64
CA GLN A 17 18.95 -15.64 16.78
C GLN A 17 19.61 -14.26 16.79
N LYS A 18 20.06 -13.75 15.63
CA LYS A 18 20.60 -12.39 15.53
C LYS A 18 19.62 -11.34 16.02
N ILE A 19 18.36 -11.43 15.59
CA ILE A 19 17.31 -10.48 15.96
C ILE A 19 16.98 -10.56 17.45
N ARG A 20 16.91 -11.76 18.04
CA ARG A 20 16.73 -11.93 19.49
C ARG A 20 17.87 -11.31 20.30
N ASN A 21 19.07 -11.32 19.73
CA ASN A 21 20.23 -10.66 20.33
C ASN A 21 20.27 -9.14 20.07
N GLY A 22 19.21 -8.56 19.49
CA GLY A 22 19.14 -7.13 19.18
C GLY A 22 19.93 -6.69 17.96
N VAL A 23 20.50 -7.62 17.17
CA VAL A 23 21.31 -7.31 16.00
C VAL A 23 20.50 -7.41 14.71
N TRP A 24 20.46 -6.32 13.96
CA TRP A 24 19.74 -6.28 12.67
C TRP A 24 20.51 -7.10 11.60
N PRO A 25 19.86 -8.07 10.96
CA PRO A 25 20.54 -8.97 10.03
C PRO A 25 20.58 -8.48 8.57
N GLY A 26 19.97 -7.34 8.27
CA GLY A 26 19.82 -6.83 6.91
C GLY A 26 20.58 -5.54 6.66
N TRP A 27 20.29 -4.89 5.53
CA TRP A 27 20.81 -3.58 5.21
C TRP A 27 20.29 -2.52 6.17
N ALA A 28 21.18 -1.62 6.58
CA ALA A 28 20.84 -0.51 7.44
C ALA A 28 19.81 0.41 6.73
N PRO A 29 18.78 0.94 7.44
CA PRO A 29 17.92 1.98 6.91
C PRO A 29 18.68 3.28 6.60
N VAL A 30 18.08 4.16 5.80
CA VAL A 30 18.66 5.48 5.48
C VAL A 30 18.92 6.27 6.77
N GLY A 31 20.08 6.89 6.88
CA GLY A 31 20.55 7.55 8.10
C GLY A 31 21.37 6.65 9.02
N TYR A 32 21.54 5.39 8.63
CA TYR A 32 22.43 4.43 9.28
C TYR A 32 23.34 3.75 8.25
N ALA A 33 24.48 3.27 8.71
CA ALA A 33 25.46 2.52 7.93
C ALA A 33 25.79 1.18 8.60
N ASN A 34 26.00 0.15 7.79
CA ASN A 34 26.49 -1.14 8.29
C ASN A 34 27.96 -1.04 8.64
N ASN A 35 28.34 -1.41 9.86
CA ASN A 35 29.73 -1.48 10.30
C ASN A 35 30.30 -2.88 10.05
N PRO A 36 31.25 -3.03 9.13
CA PRO A 36 31.83 -4.36 8.83
C PRO A 36 32.69 -4.90 9.97
N LYS A 37 33.27 -4.04 10.83
CA LYS A 37 34.12 -4.44 11.94
C LYS A 37 33.32 -5.01 13.11
N THR A 38 32.29 -4.27 13.56
CA THR A 38 31.44 -4.69 14.68
C THR A 38 30.29 -5.60 14.23
N ARG A 39 30.02 -5.70 12.92
CA ARG A 39 28.85 -6.35 12.32
C ARG A 39 27.52 -5.77 12.84
N GLY A 40 27.58 -4.59 13.40
CA GLY A 40 26.46 -3.79 13.89
C GLY A 40 26.04 -2.72 12.90
N ILE A 41 25.24 -1.78 13.39
CA ILE A 41 24.74 -0.64 12.64
C ILE A 41 25.10 0.63 13.42
N ASP A 42 25.76 1.57 12.74
CA ASP A 42 26.15 2.87 13.27
C ASP A 42 25.33 3.97 12.62
N ILE A 43 25.24 5.12 13.27
CA ILE A 43 24.61 6.32 12.74
C ILE A 43 25.49 6.89 11.62
N ASP A 44 24.87 7.19 10.47
CA ASP A 44 25.50 7.89 9.36
C ASP A 44 25.50 9.42 9.65
N SER A 45 26.67 9.98 9.95
CA SER A 45 26.80 11.38 10.35
C SER A 45 26.27 12.40 9.32
N GLU A 46 26.29 12.05 8.03
CA GLU A 46 25.81 12.94 6.95
C GLU A 46 24.30 12.82 6.74
N LYS A 47 23.78 11.60 6.72
CA LYS A 47 22.36 11.34 6.40
C LYS A 47 21.44 11.42 7.62
N ALA A 48 21.93 11.07 8.80
CA ALA A 48 21.10 11.03 10.01
C ALA A 48 20.47 12.39 10.38
N PRO A 49 21.16 13.52 10.32
CA PRO A 49 20.55 14.82 10.59
C PRO A 49 19.44 15.16 9.60
N LEU A 50 19.58 14.77 8.33
CA LEU A 50 18.57 15.01 7.30
C LEU A 50 17.34 14.14 7.53
N VAL A 51 17.52 12.86 7.89
CA VAL A 51 16.42 11.97 8.24
C VAL A 51 15.67 12.49 9.48
N LYS A 52 16.38 12.90 10.52
CA LYS A 52 15.77 13.50 11.72
C LYS A 52 14.92 14.71 11.34
N LYS A 53 15.42 15.57 10.44
CA LYS A 53 14.69 16.74 9.96
C LYS A 53 13.41 16.37 9.21
N VAL A 54 13.41 15.28 8.43
CA VAL A 54 12.19 14.75 7.78
C VAL A 54 11.13 14.40 8.81
N PHE A 55 11.48 13.73 9.92
CA PHE A 55 10.56 13.44 11.01
C PHE A 55 10.03 14.71 11.68
N GLU A 56 10.89 15.67 11.99
CA GLU A 56 10.50 16.95 12.59
C GLU A 56 9.51 17.71 11.69
N MET A 57 9.80 17.83 10.40
CA MET A 57 8.92 18.50 9.44
C MET A 57 7.58 17.79 9.30
N TYR A 58 7.57 16.46 9.24
CA TYR A 58 6.32 15.72 9.13
C TYR A 58 5.44 15.81 10.38
N ALA A 59 6.05 15.86 11.56
CA ALA A 59 5.37 15.97 12.85
C ALA A 59 4.62 17.31 13.03
N THR A 60 5.00 18.37 12.28
CA THR A 60 4.22 19.64 12.28
C THR A 60 2.84 19.48 11.68
N GLY A 61 2.65 18.48 10.81
CA GLY A 61 1.39 18.30 10.07
C GLY A 61 1.25 19.20 8.84
N GLU A 62 2.20 20.10 8.56
CA GLU A 62 2.12 21.04 7.43
C GLU A 62 2.63 20.44 6.13
N TYR A 63 3.63 19.57 6.21
CA TYR A 63 4.30 19.02 5.03
C TYR A 63 3.67 17.69 4.58
N PRO A 64 3.09 17.61 3.36
CA PRO A 64 2.67 16.34 2.78
C PRO A 64 3.90 15.52 2.35
N LEU A 65 3.72 14.19 2.18
CA LEU A 65 4.81 13.27 1.81
C LEU A 65 5.54 13.68 0.52
N ASN A 66 4.80 14.24 -0.45
CA ASN A 66 5.39 14.70 -1.71
C ASN A 66 6.36 15.89 -1.51
N SER A 67 5.99 16.84 -0.65
CA SER A 67 6.86 17.98 -0.32
C SER A 67 8.14 17.52 0.38
N LEU A 68 8.05 16.49 1.25
CA LEU A 68 9.23 15.92 1.90
C LEU A 68 10.12 15.17 0.92
N ALA A 69 9.55 14.43 -0.06
CA ALA A 69 10.34 13.79 -1.10
C ALA A 69 11.12 14.82 -1.93
N ASN A 70 10.47 15.91 -2.33
CA ASN A 70 11.12 17.02 -3.03
C ASN A 70 12.20 17.70 -2.17
N TRP A 71 11.98 17.85 -0.86
CA TRP A 71 12.97 18.39 0.07
C TRP A 71 14.18 17.44 0.17
N CYS A 72 13.96 16.13 0.28
CA CYS A 72 15.05 15.15 0.28
C CYS A 72 15.89 15.23 -0.99
N GLU A 73 15.25 15.38 -2.16
CA GLU A 73 15.96 15.56 -3.44
C GLU A 73 16.80 16.84 -3.45
N LYS A 74 16.25 17.97 -3.02
CA LYS A 74 16.97 19.25 -2.92
C LYS A 74 18.18 19.19 -1.97
N LYS A 75 18.10 18.36 -0.92
CA LYS A 75 19.20 18.15 0.05
C LYS A 75 20.14 17.00 -0.35
N ASN A 76 19.94 16.43 -1.53
CA ASN A 76 20.71 15.29 -2.04
C ASN A 76 20.73 14.09 -1.06
N LEU A 77 19.62 13.92 -0.30
CA LEU A 77 19.45 12.73 0.54
C LEU A 77 19.12 11.54 -0.34
N LEU A 78 20.05 10.60 -0.43
CA LEU A 78 19.94 9.39 -1.22
C LEU A 78 19.72 8.16 -0.33
N THR A 79 19.12 7.12 -0.90
CA THR A 79 19.09 5.80 -0.27
C THR A 79 20.52 5.25 -0.10
N ASN A 80 20.68 4.19 0.67
CA ASN A 80 22.01 3.56 0.82
C ASN A 80 22.50 2.92 -0.49
N ALA A 81 21.61 2.68 -1.46
CA ALA A 81 21.95 2.23 -2.80
C ALA A 81 22.21 3.40 -3.80
N GLY A 82 22.24 4.66 -3.33
CA GLY A 82 22.51 5.84 -4.17
C GLY A 82 21.30 6.34 -4.98
N ASN A 83 20.11 5.80 -4.77
CA ASN A 83 18.91 6.22 -5.49
C ASN A 83 18.21 7.39 -4.80
N LYS A 84 17.47 8.20 -5.56
CA LYS A 84 16.60 9.26 -5.04
C LYS A 84 15.53 8.69 -4.10
N ILE A 85 15.20 9.45 -3.05
CA ILE A 85 14.14 9.08 -2.12
C ILE A 85 12.78 9.41 -2.73
N SER A 86 12.03 8.37 -3.07
CA SER A 86 10.66 8.48 -3.58
C SER A 86 9.66 8.75 -2.45
N LEU A 87 8.43 9.14 -2.82
CA LEU A 87 7.32 9.31 -1.88
C LEU A 87 7.09 8.05 -1.02
N SER A 88 7.15 6.87 -1.62
CA SER A 88 7.02 5.59 -0.91
C SER A 88 8.16 5.37 0.09
N ASN A 89 9.39 5.77 -0.27
CA ASN A 89 10.53 5.68 0.63
C ASN A 89 10.38 6.62 1.83
N VAL A 90 9.89 7.85 1.62
CA VAL A 90 9.58 8.77 2.74
C VAL A 90 8.55 8.15 3.68
N GLN A 91 7.49 7.55 3.13
CA GLN A 91 6.48 6.86 3.94
C GLN A 91 7.10 5.69 4.73
N HIS A 92 7.93 4.87 4.11
CA HIS A 92 8.62 3.77 4.78
C HIS A 92 9.57 4.26 5.88
N ILE A 93 10.30 5.35 5.66
CA ILE A 93 11.14 5.98 6.68
C ILE A 93 10.28 6.37 7.89
N LEU A 94 9.21 7.12 7.68
CA LEU A 94 8.33 7.60 8.75
C LEU A 94 7.61 6.48 9.53
N GLN A 95 7.39 5.32 8.92
CA GLN A 95 6.72 4.17 9.54
C GLN A 95 7.67 3.14 10.14
N ASN A 96 8.97 3.30 9.95
CA ASN A 96 9.92 2.31 10.39
C ASN A 96 10.30 2.49 11.87
N PRO A 97 9.96 1.55 12.76
CA PRO A 97 10.27 1.63 14.17
C PRO A 97 11.77 1.56 14.47
N PHE A 98 12.60 1.23 13.48
CA PHE A 98 14.05 1.17 13.61
C PHE A 98 14.64 2.50 14.12
N TYR A 99 14.07 3.62 13.73
CA TYR A 99 14.54 4.95 14.14
C TYR A 99 14.34 5.27 15.64
N VAL A 100 13.55 4.46 16.33
CA VAL A 100 13.35 4.55 17.81
C VAL A 100 13.98 3.38 18.57
N GLY A 101 14.91 2.65 17.93
CA GLY A 101 15.63 1.54 18.56
C GLY A 101 14.89 0.20 18.51
N LEU A 102 13.79 0.10 17.77
CA LEU A 102 12.99 -1.12 17.65
C LEU A 102 13.14 -1.75 16.26
N MET A 103 13.22 -3.06 16.20
CA MET A 103 13.35 -3.83 14.96
C MET A 103 12.06 -4.57 14.67
N ARG A 104 11.52 -4.41 13.46
CA ARG A 104 10.38 -5.19 12.99
C ARG A 104 10.86 -6.34 12.11
N TYR A 105 10.62 -7.57 12.55
CA TYR A 105 10.91 -8.76 11.75
C TYR A 105 9.66 -9.63 11.62
N LYS A 106 9.23 -9.87 10.41
CA LYS A 106 7.95 -10.51 10.06
C LYS A 106 6.76 -9.73 10.61
N ARG A 107 6.22 -10.03 11.73
CA ARG A 107 5.12 -9.28 12.40
C ARG A 107 5.42 -9.01 13.87
N GLU A 108 6.61 -9.34 14.30
CA GLU A 108 7.08 -9.20 15.67
C GLU A 108 8.00 -7.99 15.79
N ILE A 109 8.00 -7.36 16.95
CA ILE A 109 8.86 -6.21 17.28
C ILE A 109 9.86 -6.67 18.34
N PHE A 110 11.12 -6.35 18.12
CA PHE A 110 12.25 -6.67 19.01
C PHE A 110 12.97 -5.39 19.37
N GLU A 111 13.60 -5.36 20.53
CA GLU A 111 14.52 -4.29 20.91
C GLU A 111 15.84 -4.44 20.13
N GLY A 112 16.31 -3.32 19.57
CA GLY A 112 17.59 -3.25 18.88
C GLY A 112 18.70 -2.75 19.79
N THR A 113 19.94 -3.18 19.52
CA THR A 113 21.15 -2.66 20.20
C THR A 113 21.69 -1.40 19.53
N HIS A 114 21.12 -0.99 18.39
CA HIS A 114 21.53 0.21 17.68
C HIS A 114 21.00 1.47 18.36
N GLU A 115 21.75 2.55 18.22
CA GLU A 115 21.39 3.85 18.78
C GLU A 115 20.14 4.44 18.07
N PRO A 116 19.09 4.85 18.81
CA PRO A 116 17.91 5.47 18.21
C PRO A 116 18.23 6.86 17.66
N LEU A 117 17.73 7.16 16.46
CA LEU A 117 17.94 8.46 15.81
C LEU A 117 16.96 9.54 16.28
N ILE A 118 15.76 9.14 16.67
CA ILE A 118 14.68 10.00 17.13
C ILE A 118 14.05 9.48 18.42
N SER A 119 13.41 10.37 19.15
CA SER A 119 12.63 10.00 20.34
C SER A 119 11.32 9.30 19.95
N LYS A 120 10.86 8.39 20.83
CA LYS A 120 9.55 7.73 20.66
C LYS A 120 8.40 8.74 20.54
N LYS A 121 8.44 9.84 21.32
CA LYS A 121 7.44 10.90 21.27
C LYS A 121 7.32 11.54 19.86
N LEU A 122 8.45 11.78 19.19
CA LEU A 122 8.46 12.32 17.84
C LEU A 122 7.91 11.32 16.82
N PHE A 123 8.26 10.04 16.97
CA PHE A 123 7.76 8.98 16.11
C PHE A 123 6.24 8.84 16.24
N ASP A 124 5.72 8.74 17.47
CA ASP A 124 4.30 8.58 17.74
C ASP A 124 3.50 9.77 17.17
N LYS A 125 4.00 11.00 17.30
CA LYS A 125 3.40 12.17 16.67
C LYS A 125 3.33 12.07 15.15
N CYS A 126 4.35 11.53 14.51
CA CYS A 126 4.32 11.27 13.06
C CYS A 126 3.25 10.23 12.70
N GLN A 127 3.08 9.17 13.50
CA GLN A 127 2.02 8.16 13.26
C GLN A 127 0.62 8.79 13.41
N GLU A 128 0.39 9.63 14.42
CA GLU A 128 -0.88 10.35 14.58
C GLU A 128 -1.22 11.24 13.36
N VAL A 129 -0.24 12.00 12.86
CA VAL A 129 -0.40 12.81 11.64
C VAL A 129 -0.73 11.93 10.44
N MET A 130 -0.09 10.77 10.32
CA MET A 130 -0.31 9.83 9.23
C MET A 130 -1.71 9.22 9.29
N GLU A 131 -2.18 8.82 10.47
CA GLU A 131 -3.53 8.31 10.67
C GLU A 131 -4.60 9.34 10.36
N LYS A 132 -4.44 10.57 10.83
CA LYS A 132 -5.38 11.67 10.53
C LYS A 132 -5.51 11.89 9.03
N ARG A 133 -4.39 11.85 8.29
CA ARG A 133 -4.40 12.00 6.82
C ARG A 133 -4.92 10.76 6.09
N GLY A 134 -4.73 9.55 6.64
CA GLY A 134 -5.16 8.30 6.02
C GLY A 134 -6.67 8.04 6.11
N LYS A 135 -7.34 8.65 7.08
CA LYS A 135 -8.79 8.44 7.30
C LYS A 135 -9.69 9.19 6.31
N VAL A 136 -9.16 10.18 5.61
CA VAL A 136 -9.93 10.94 4.61
C VAL A 136 -9.79 10.27 3.24
N ARG A 137 -10.46 9.14 3.04
CA ARG A 137 -10.90 8.83 1.67
C ARG A 137 -12.08 9.78 1.41
N PRO A 138 -12.01 10.66 0.40
CA PRO A 138 -13.20 11.39 0.01
C PRO A 138 -14.29 10.36 -0.26
N ASP A 139 -15.46 10.56 0.34
CA ASP A 139 -16.65 9.80 -0.01
C ASP A 139 -16.70 9.69 -1.53
N ARG A 140 -16.95 8.47 -2.02
CA ARG A 140 -17.09 8.28 -3.46
C ARG A 140 -18.15 9.28 -3.91
N LYS A 141 -17.74 10.32 -4.64
CA LYS A 141 -18.64 11.39 -5.08
C LYS A 141 -19.86 10.88 -5.85
N HIS A 142 -19.82 9.62 -6.26
CA HIS A 142 -20.84 8.97 -7.07
C HIS A 142 -20.93 7.50 -6.70
N ASP A 143 -22.12 7.06 -6.35
CA ASP A 143 -22.43 5.66 -6.13
C ASP A 143 -23.07 5.09 -7.42
N PHE A 144 -22.34 4.20 -8.09
CA PHE A 144 -22.81 3.51 -9.29
C PHE A 144 -23.13 2.06 -8.94
N ALA A 145 -24.37 1.66 -9.16
CA ALA A 145 -24.93 0.38 -8.71
C ALA A 145 -24.13 -0.86 -9.15
N PHE A 146 -23.49 -0.82 -10.33
CA PHE A 146 -22.83 -1.99 -10.91
C PHE A 146 -21.29 -1.96 -10.83
N LEU A 147 -20.73 -1.04 -10.04
CA LEU A 147 -19.27 -1.01 -9.83
C LEU A 147 -18.78 -2.23 -9.03
N GLY A 148 -17.75 -2.86 -9.56
CA GLY A 148 -17.12 -4.01 -8.90
C GLY A 148 -17.77 -5.36 -9.22
N LEU A 149 -18.98 -5.38 -9.82
CA LEU A 149 -19.68 -6.62 -10.15
C LEU A 149 -19.27 -7.22 -11.50
N MET A 150 -18.69 -6.41 -12.40
CA MET A 150 -18.43 -6.81 -13.78
C MET A 150 -16.95 -6.65 -14.16
N LYS A 151 -16.53 -7.48 -15.10
CA LYS A 151 -15.22 -7.38 -15.78
C LYS A 151 -15.43 -7.25 -17.28
N CYS A 152 -14.48 -6.60 -17.94
CA CYS A 152 -14.48 -6.49 -19.39
C CYS A 152 -14.23 -7.88 -20.03
N ALA A 153 -15.09 -8.30 -20.94
CA ALA A 153 -14.99 -9.59 -21.61
C ALA A 153 -13.72 -9.70 -22.46
N SER A 154 -13.32 -8.60 -23.14
CA SER A 154 -12.18 -8.59 -24.05
C SER A 154 -10.81 -8.59 -23.33
N CYS A 155 -10.65 -7.89 -22.19
CA CYS A 155 -9.34 -7.71 -21.57
C CYS A 155 -9.29 -8.08 -20.08
N GLY A 156 -10.39 -8.52 -19.46
CA GLY A 156 -10.48 -8.91 -18.05
C GLY A 156 -10.30 -7.76 -17.04
N CYS A 157 -10.16 -6.50 -17.51
CA CYS A 157 -10.06 -5.35 -16.63
C CYS A 157 -11.39 -5.04 -15.93
N SER A 158 -11.33 -4.39 -14.78
CA SER A 158 -12.52 -3.91 -14.09
C SER A 158 -13.29 -2.88 -14.93
N ILE A 159 -14.60 -2.85 -14.78
CA ILE A 159 -15.46 -1.82 -15.33
C ILE A 159 -15.53 -0.65 -14.36
N THR A 160 -15.51 0.57 -14.89
CA THR A 160 -15.75 1.82 -14.17
C THR A 160 -16.92 2.55 -14.77
N ALA A 161 -17.50 3.49 -14.03
CA ALA A 161 -18.61 4.31 -14.52
C ALA A 161 -18.26 5.80 -14.45
N GLN A 162 -18.92 6.59 -15.26
CA GLN A 162 -18.81 8.04 -15.28
C GLN A 162 -20.13 8.67 -15.69
N TYR A 163 -20.38 9.88 -15.23
CA TYR A 163 -21.45 10.72 -15.75
C TYR A 163 -20.98 11.44 -17.01
N ALA A 164 -21.86 11.54 -18.00
CA ALA A 164 -21.66 12.37 -19.17
C ALA A 164 -22.90 13.29 -19.35
N LYS A 165 -22.65 14.56 -19.64
CA LYS A 165 -23.69 15.54 -19.91
C LYS A 165 -24.07 15.49 -21.39
N GLY A 166 -25.33 15.28 -21.71
CA GLY A 166 -25.89 15.28 -23.07
C GLY A 166 -27.06 16.25 -23.17
N ASN A 167 -27.68 16.34 -24.36
CA ASN A 167 -28.74 17.30 -24.66
C ASN A 167 -30.04 17.13 -23.82
N GLY A 168 -30.22 15.97 -23.17
CA GLY A 168 -31.40 15.68 -22.33
C GLY A 168 -31.08 15.50 -20.84
N GLY A 169 -29.85 15.79 -20.39
CA GLY A 169 -29.47 15.62 -18.98
C GLY A 169 -28.14 14.94 -18.74
N ILE A 170 -28.03 14.33 -17.57
CA ILE A 170 -26.84 13.58 -17.15
C ILE A 170 -27.12 12.10 -17.36
N TYR A 171 -26.20 11.41 -18.03
CA TYR A 171 -26.29 10.00 -18.35
C TYR A 171 -25.13 9.25 -17.70
N THR A 172 -25.40 8.04 -17.22
CA THR A 172 -24.38 7.15 -16.66
C THR A 172 -23.86 6.19 -17.73
N TYR A 173 -22.55 6.17 -17.93
CA TYR A 173 -21.88 5.25 -18.85
C TYR A 173 -20.90 4.35 -18.11
N TYR A 174 -20.95 3.07 -18.41
CA TYR A 174 -20.01 2.06 -17.96
C TYR A 174 -18.95 1.79 -19.02
N ARG A 175 -17.70 1.68 -18.62
CA ARG A 175 -16.57 1.44 -19.53
C ARG A 175 -15.45 0.62 -18.90
N CYS A 176 -14.63 -0.01 -19.75
CA CYS A 176 -13.41 -0.67 -19.31
C CYS A 176 -12.39 0.35 -18.77
N THR A 177 -11.70 0.01 -17.65
CA THR A 177 -10.64 0.83 -17.06
C THR A 177 -9.36 0.88 -17.91
N LYS A 178 -9.19 -0.03 -18.87
CA LYS A 178 -8.03 -0.15 -19.79
C LYS A 178 -6.66 -0.27 -19.09
N LYS A 179 -6.63 -0.74 -17.84
CA LYS A 179 -5.39 -0.84 -17.04
C LYS A 179 -4.33 -1.80 -17.58
N ARG A 180 -4.73 -2.76 -18.42
CA ARG A 180 -3.84 -3.78 -19.01
C ARG A 180 -3.45 -3.48 -20.46
N GLY A 181 -3.78 -2.31 -20.98
CA GLY A 181 -3.50 -1.90 -22.35
C GLY A 181 -4.74 -1.40 -23.09
N ALA A 182 -4.58 -1.14 -24.39
CA ALA A 182 -5.68 -0.66 -25.24
C ALA A 182 -6.81 -1.71 -25.30
N CYS A 183 -8.04 -1.27 -25.09
CA CYS A 183 -9.24 -2.08 -25.19
C CYS A 183 -10.22 -1.35 -26.12
N GLN A 184 -10.78 -2.05 -27.10
CA GLN A 184 -11.68 -1.48 -28.12
C GLN A 184 -13.15 -1.46 -27.69
N GLU A 185 -13.46 -2.01 -26.51
CA GLU A 185 -14.83 -2.02 -25.99
C GLU A 185 -15.39 -0.62 -25.86
N LYS A 186 -16.60 -0.45 -26.34
CA LYS A 186 -17.33 0.81 -26.34
C LYS A 186 -17.93 1.09 -24.96
N TYR A 187 -18.32 2.35 -24.76
CA TYR A 187 -19.08 2.75 -23.59
C TYR A 187 -20.49 2.15 -23.66
N LEU A 188 -20.98 1.65 -22.55
CA LEU A 188 -22.32 1.09 -22.40
C LEU A 188 -23.18 2.02 -21.55
N ASP A 189 -24.31 2.44 -22.07
CA ASP A 189 -25.31 3.23 -21.35
C ASP A 189 -25.96 2.37 -20.24
N GLU A 190 -26.23 2.97 -19.09
CA GLU A 190 -26.82 2.29 -17.93
C GLU A 190 -28.17 1.63 -18.24
N ARG A 191 -29.01 2.24 -19.09
CA ARG A 191 -30.30 1.68 -19.47
C ARG A 191 -30.13 0.36 -20.22
N ASN A 192 -29.25 0.36 -21.23
CA ASN A 192 -28.93 -0.84 -21.99
C ASN A 192 -28.33 -1.94 -21.11
N LEU A 193 -27.50 -1.56 -20.14
CA LEU A 193 -26.95 -2.49 -19.17
C LEU A 193 -28.04 -3.11 -18.30
N LEU A 194 -28.95 -2.30 -17.79
CA LEU A 194 -30.09 -2.76 -16.99
C LEU A 194 -30.99 -3.74 -17.75
N GLU A 195 -31.28 -3.48 -19.03
CA GLU A 195 -32.05 -4.40 -19.88
C GLU A 195 -31.35 -5.75 -20.04
N GLN A 196 -30.05 -5.72 -20.32
CA GLN A 196 -29.28 -6.96 -20.45
C GLN A 196 -29.27 -7.76 -19.14
N ILE A 197 -29.11 -7.10 -18.00
CA ILE A 197 -29.13 -7.75 -16.68
C ILE A 197 -30.54 -8.32 -16.39
N LYS A 198 -31.61 -7.57 -16.67
CA LYS A 198 -32.99 -8.05 -16.50
C LYS A 198 -33.26 -9.31 -17.34
N ASN A 199 -32.89 -9.27 -18.61
CA ASN A 199 -33.05 -10.40 -19.51
C ASN A 199 -32.23 -11.62 -19.07
N PHE A 200 -31.04 -11.43 -18.52
CA PHE A 200 -30.24 -12.51 -17.95
C PHE A 200 -30.88 -13.08 -16.68
N LEU A 201 -31.33 -12.24 -15.76
CA LEU A 201 -31.99 -12.67 -14.53
C LEU A 201 -33.28 -13.45 -14.80
N GLN A 202 -34.06 -13.02 -15.79
CA GLN A 202 -35.27 -13.76 -16.20
C GLN A 202 -34.97 -15.17 -16.71
N LYS A 203 -33.82 -15.37 -17.37
CA LYS A 203 -33.39 -16.71 -17.84
C LYS A 203 -32.90 -17.63 -16.71
N VAL A 204 -32.41 -17.03 -15.62
CA VAL A 204 -31.82 -17.74 -14.47
C VAL A 204 -32.81 -17.87 -13.30
N SER A 205 -33.89 -17.05 -13.29
CA SER A 205 -34.91 -17.12 -12.25
C SER A 205 -35.69 -18.47 -12.35
N LEU A 206 -35.75 -19.17 -11.23
CA LEU A 206 -36.59 -20.35 -11.09
C LEU A 206 -38.06 -19.93 -11.16
N SER A 207 -38.88 -20.72 -11.86
CA SER A 207 -40.34 -20.51 -11.84
C SER A 207 -40.86 -20.76 -10.42
N SER A 208 -42.01 -20.19 -10.07
CA SER A 208 -42.67 -20.45 -8.78
C SER A 208 -42.87 -21.94 -8.51
N GLN A 209 -43.18 -22.71 -9.55
CA GLN A 209 -43.34 -24.18 -9.48
C GLN A 209 -42.01 -24.91 -9.21
N ASP A 210 -40.90 -24.43 -9.77
CA ASP A 210 -39.57 -25.03 -9.52
C ASP A 210 -39.06 -24.69 -8.13
N THR A 211 -39.40 -23.52 -7.61
CA THR A 211 -39.06 -23.08 -6.24
C THR A 211 -39.79 -23.96 -5.21
N GLU A 212 -41.08 -24.26 -5.45
CA GLU A 212 -41.85 -25.20 -4.59
C GLU A 212 -41.30 -26.63 -4.61
N LYS A 213 -40.87 -27.11 -5.78
CA LYS A 213 -40.23 -28.43 -5.89
C LYS A 213 -38.89 -28.53 -5.16
N VAL A 214 -38.07 -27.48 -5.24
CA VAL A 214 -36.80 -27.44 -4.52
C VAL A 214 -37.02 -27.36 -3.02
N LEU A 215 -37.98 -26.54 -2.55
CA LEU A 215 -38.34 -26.45 -1.12
C LEU A 215 -38.95 -27.74 -0.56
N ALA A 216 -39.68 -28.50 -1.39
CA ALA A 216 -40.23 -29.78 -0.99
C ALA A 216 -39.19 -30.94 -0.97
N ALA A 217 -38.01 -30.71 -1.59
CA ALA A 217 -36.91 -31.68 -1.64
C ALA A 217 -35.82 -31.44 -0.58
N LEU A 218 -35.90 -30.35 0.18
CA LEU A 218 -35.04 -30.01 1.31
C LEU A 218 -35.68 -30.39 2.64
#